data_80ccd27377591d5e293193ede62627c0
#
_entry.id   80ccd27377591d5e293193ede62627c0
#
_cell.length_a   1.000
_cell.length_b   1.000
_cell.length_c   1.000
_cell.angle_alpha   90.00
_cell.angle_beta   90.00
_cell.angle_gamma   90.00
#
_symmetry.space_group_name_H-M   'P 1'
#
loop_
_entity.id
_entity.type
_entity.pdbx_description
1 polymer ?
#
loop_
_entity_poly.entity_id
_entity_poly.type
_entity_poly.pdbx_seq_one_letter_code
_entity_poly.pdbx_strand_id
1 'polypeptide(L)'
;MKTKHFLLLILLFWVTSSIAQKAKTVLITYHSKSGKTALMANAIARGAAIQDDIAVIVKPIEQTTTNDLLKADAIIVGSPVHNANMSSDVLKFIESWPFEGAPLKNKIGAAFVTGGGISSGEELVQVSILHAMLIFGMLVVGGDDWTAPFGAAAITNEPPFDSTMNDAFLLKAQNLGKRVATAVLRWQKK
;
A
#
# COMPACT_ATOMS: atom_id res chain seq x y z
N MET A 1 -17.21 23.02 72.97
CA MET A 1 -16.71 23.62 71.73
C MET A 1 -16.39 22.48 70.75
N LYS A 2 -17.18 22.32 69.72
CA LYS A 2 -17.04 21.22 68.75
C LYS A 2 -16.36 21.77 67.47
N THR A 3 -15.11 21.44 67.22
CA THR A 3 -14.39 21.77 66.00
C THR A 3 -14.76 20.78 64.88
N LYS A 4 -15.44 21.31 63.87
CA LYS A 4 -15.79 20.57 62.65
C LYS A 4 -14.55 20.52 61.72
N HIS A 5 -14.01 19.33 61.48
CA HIS A 5 -13.01 19.13 60.43
C HIS A 5 -13.71 19.05 59.09
N PHE A 6 -13.44 20.06 58.24
CA PHE A 6 -13.89 20.10 56.84
C PHE A 6 -12.88 19.35 56.01
N LEU A 7 -13.25 18.12 55.60
CA LEU A 7 -12.42 17.29 54.71
C LEU A 7 -12.62 17.77 53.28
N LEU A 8 -11.64 18.46 52.72
CA LEU A 8 -11.63 18.88 51.31
C LEU A 8 -11.16 17.70 50.46
N LEU A 9 -12.11 17.01 49.78
CA LEU A 9 -11.84 16.00 48.80
C LEU A 9 -11.41 16.68 47.49
N ILE A 10 -10.10 16.72 47.21
CA ILE A 10 -9.55 17.14 45.92
C ILE A 10 -9.67 15.93 44.98
N LEU A 11 -10.72 15.93 44.15
CA LEU A 11 -10.82 15.01 42.99
C LEU A 11 -9.79 15.48 41.95
N LEU A 12 -8.62 14.83 41.91
CA LEU A 12 -7.71 14.94 40.77
C LEU A 12 -8.35 14.26 39.55
N PHE A 13 -8.96 15.05 38.70
CA PHE A 13 -9.30 14.63 37.34
C PHE A 13 -8.01 14.43 36.55
N TRP A 14 -7.56 13.19 36.44
CA TRP A 14 -6.53 12.80 35.47
C TRP A 14 -7.15 12.89 34.09
N VAL A 15 -7.00 14.04 33.43
CA VAL A 15 -7.23 14.16 32.00
C VAL A 15 -6.10 13.41 31.32
N THR A 16 -6.31 12.13 31.01
CA THR A 16 -5.44 11.38 30.11
C THR A 16 -5.65 11.97 28.71
N SER A 17 -4.83 12.95 28.35
CA SER A 17 -4.72 13.40 26.97
C SER A 17 -4.24 12.19 26.16
N SER A 18 -5.19 11.44 25.59
CA SER A 18 -4.87 10.46 24.57
C SER A 18 -4.29 11.25 23.41
N ILE A 19 -2.96 11.27 23.28
CA ILE A 19 -2.30 11.79 22.09
C ILE A 19 -2.75 10.84 20.98
N ALA A 20 -3.75 11.26 20.20
CA ALA A 20 -4.19 10.51 19.02
C ALA A 20 -2.96 10.31 18.14
N GLN A 21 -2.44 9.09 18.09
CA GLN A 21 -1.33 8.74 17.23
C GLN A 21 -1.78 9.02 15.79
N LYS A 22 -1.00 9.85 15.08
CA LYS A 22 -1.31 10.18 13.68
C LYS A 22 -1.39 8.88 12.88
N ALA A 23 -2.51 8.65 12.21
CA ALA A 23 -2.71 7.49 11.36
C ALA A 23 -1.59 7.39 10.32
N LYS A 24 -1.10 6.17 10.10
CA LYS A 24 -0.08 5.88 9.10
C LYS A 24 -0.70 5.85 7.71
N THR A 25 0.04 6.31 6.71
CA THR A 25 -0.50 6.46 5.36
C THR A 25 0.02 5.37 4.43
N VAL A 26 -0.91 4.61 3.84
CA VAL A 26 -0.64 3.68 2.73
C VAL A 26 -1.12 4.33 1.43
N LEU A 27 -0.18 4.67 0.55
CA LEU A 27 -0.45 5.17 -0.79
C LEU A 27 -0.49 3.98 -1.77
N ILE A 28 -1.60 3.84 -2.48
CA ILE A 28 -1.77 2.89 -3.58
C ILE A 28 -1.85 3.70 -4.86
N THR A 29 -0.87 3.55 -5.72
CA THR A 29 -0.80 4.30 -6.99
C THR A 29 -0.65 3.33 -8.16
N TYR A 30 -1.29 3.65 -9.30
CA TYR A 30 -1.39 2.70 -10.40
C TYR A 30 -1.62 3.38 -11.75
N HIS A 31 -1.23 2.70 -12.82
CA HIS A 31 -1.69 2.99 -14.18
C HIS A 31 -2.77 2.00 -14.60
N SER A 32 -3.85 2.49 -15.25
CA SER A 32 -4.95 1.63 -15.69
C SER A 32 -5.68 2.21 -16.90
N LYS A 33 -5.55 1.58 -18.07
CA LYS A 33 -6.28 1.97 -19.28
C LYS A 33 -7.68 1.34 -19.36
N SER A 34 -7.79 0.06 -19.03
CA SER A 34 -9.05 -0.71 -19.12
C SER A 34 -9.83 -0.80 -17.81
N GLY A 35 -9.37 -0.17 -16.73
CA GLY A 35 -9.98 -0.25 -15.40
C GLY A 35 -9.57 -1.50 -14.59
N LYS A 36 -8.95 -2.52 -15.19
CA LYS A 36 -8.62 -3.78 -14.49
C LYS A 36 -7.61 -3.58 -13.36
N THR A 37 -6.53 -2.81 -13.59
CA THR A 37 -5.55 -2.47 -12.54
C THR A 37 -6.19 -1.61 -11.44
N ALA A 38 -7.13 -0.72 -11.79
CA ALA A 38 -7.88 0.06 -10.82
C ALA A 38 -8.76 -0.81 -9.90
N LEU A 39 -9.38 -1.88 -10.43
CA LEU A 39 -10.14 -2.84 -9.61
C LEU A 39 -9.24 -3.52 -8.56
N MET A 40 -8.03 -3.93 -8.96
CA MET A 40 -7.04 -4.48 -8.03
C MET A 40 -6.61 -3.45 -6.98
N ALA A 41 -6.34 -2.21 -7.37
CA ALA A 41 -5.99 -1.11 -6.44
C ALA A 41 -7.07 -0.90 -5.38
N ASN A 42 -8.35 -0.90 -5.78
CA ASN A 42 -9.47 -0.77 -4.85
C ASN A 42 -9.61 -1.98 -3.92
N ALA A 43 -9.29 -3.19 -4.39
CA ALA A 43 -9.27 -4.38 -3.53
C ALA A 43 -8.14 -4.28 -2.48
N ILE A 44 -6.94 -3.85 -2.88
CA ILE A 44 -5.82 -3.58 -1.97
C ILE A 44 -6.22 -2.56 -0.91
N ALA A 45 -6.90 -1.48 -1.33
CA ALA A 45 -7.37 -0.43 -0.41
C ALA A 45 -8.31 -0.99 0.65
N ARG A 46 -9.28 -1.84 0.26
CA ARG A 46 -10.18 -2.49 1.22
C ARG A 46 -9.41 -3.35 2.23
N GLY A 47 -8.37 -4.05 1.78
CA GLY A 47 -7.53 -4.85 2.66
C GLY A 47 -6.70 -4.01 3.65
N ALA A 48 -6.12 -2.90 3.18
CA ALA A 48 -5.34 -1.99 4.02
C ALA A 48 -6.22 -1.26 5.06
N ALA A 49 -7.44 -0.89 4.68
CA ALA A 49 -8.40 -0.18 5.54
C ALA A 49 -8.98 -1.03 6.68
N ILE A 50 -8.68 -2.33 6.77
CA ILE A 50 -9.08 -3.17 7.91
C ILE A 50 -8.35 -2.73 9.20
N GLN A 51 -7.23 -2.03 9.10
CA GLN A 51 -6.44 -1.54 10.23
C GLN A 51 -6.88 -0.12 10.60
N ASP A 52 -7.38 0.09 11.81
CA ASP A 52 -7.93 1.38 12.27
C ASP A 52 -6.92 2.53 12.22
N ASP A 53 -5.64 2.26 12.46
CA ASP A 53 -4.56 3.26 12.46
C ASP A 53 -3.95 3.53 11.07
N ILE A 54 -4.62 3.12 10.00
CA ILE A 54 -4.17 3.29 8.61
C ILE A 54 -5.10 4.22 7.84
N ALA A 55 -4.53 5.30 7.31
CA ALA A 55 -5.14 6.14 6.28
C ALA A 55 -4.74 5.60 4.90
N VAL A 56 -5.73 5.29 4.06
CA VAL A 56 -5.49 4.76 2.71
C VAL A 56 -5.75 5.84 1.67
N ILE A 57 -4.79 6.04 0.77
CA ILE A 57 -4.89 6.95 -0.37
C ILE A 57 -4.77 6.11 -1.64
N VAL A 58 -5.76 6.20 -2.53
CA VAL A 58 -5.76 5.53 -3.84
C VAL A 58 -5.77 6.59 -4.93
N LYS A 59 -4.75 6.58 -5.79
CA LYS A 59 -4.63 7.53 -6.89
C LYS A 59 -4.04 6.88 -8.15
N PRO A 60 -4.51 7.21 -9.34
CA PRO A 60 -3.75 6.93 -10.56
C PRO A 60 -2.42 7.70 -10.53
N ILE A 61 -1.38 7.19 -11.22
CA ILE A 61 -0.04 7.79 -11.23
C ILE A 61 -0.06 9.24 -11.72
N GLU A 62 -0.96 9.58 -12.65
CA GLU A 62 -1.13 10.92 -13.22
C GLU A 62 -1.60 11.95 -12.18
N GLN A 63 -2.18 11.51 -11.07
CA GLN A 63 -2.66 12.34 -9.96
C GLN A 63 -1.77 12.23 -8.72
N THR A 64 -0.76 11.35 -8.76
CA THR A 64 0.15 11.13 -7.64
C THR A 64 1.27 12.15 -7.69
N THR A 65 1.43 12.92 -6.61
CA THR A 65 2.43 13.96 -6.51
C THR A 65 3.63 13.50 -5.68
N THR A 66 4.77 14.19 -5.81
CA THR A 66 5.94 13.99 -4.92
C THR A 66 5.55 14.13 -3.45
N ASN A 67 4.65 15.06 -3.10
CA ASN A 67 4.19 15.23 -1.72
C ASN A 67 3.41 14.00 -1.20
N ASP A 68 2.66 13.31 -2.07
CA ASP A 68 2.00 12.05 -1.70
C ASP A 68 3.04 10.97 -1.36
N LEU A 69 4.09 10.84 -2.18
CA LEU A 69 5.20 9.90 -1.93
C LEU A 69 5.91 10.21 -0.62
N LEU A 70 6.20 11.49 -0.36
CA LEU A 70 6.91 11.92 0.85
C LEU A 70 6.10 11.69 2.12
N LYS A 71 4.79 11.88 2.08
CA LYS A 71 3.88 11.70 3.24
C LYS A 71 3.50 10.25 3.51
N ALA A 72 3.60 9.37 2.53
CA ALA A 72 3.28 7.97 2.70
C ALA A 72 4.27 7.24 3.61
N ASP A 73 3.79 6.34 4.46
CA ASP A 73 4.58 5.36 5.21
C ASP A 73 4.81 4.09 4.38
N ALA A 74 3.88 3.78 3.47
CA ALA A 74 4.03 2.73 2.46
C ALA A 74 3.56 3.20 1.09
N ILE A 75 4.17 2.67 0.04
CA ILE A 75 3.83 2.92 -1.37
C ILE A 75 3.62 1.58 -2.08
N ILE A 76 2.43 1.37 -2.60
CA ILE A 76 2.07 0.19 -3.40
C ILE A 76 1.87 0.65 -4.84
N VAL A 77 2.65 0.10 -5.77
CA VAL A 77 2.61 0.48 -7.19
C VAL A 77 1.95 -0.60 -8.03
N GLY A 78 1.00 -0.19 -8.86
CA GLY A 78 0.30 -1.06 -9.80
C GLY A 78 0.58 -0.75 -11.26
N SER A 79 0.86 -1.80 -12.04
CA SER A 79 1.07 -1.70 -13.48
C SER A 79 0.30 -2.76 -14.26
N PRO A 80 -0.27 -2.44 -15.43
CA PRO A 80 -0.56 -3.46 -16.41
C PRO A 80 0.76 -4.02 -16.97
N VAL A 81 0.74 -5.30 -17.37
CA VAL A 81 1.85 -5.92 -18.08
C VAL A 81 1.77 -5.58 -19.57
N HIS A 82 2.80 -4.96 -20.09
CA HIS A 82 2.96 -4.66 -21.51
C HIS A 82 4.21 -5.34 -22.06
N ASN A 83 4.06 -6.37 -22.91
CA ASN A 83 5.19 -7.11 -23.47
C ASN A 83 6.19 -7.60 -22.41
N ALA A 84 5.68 -8.21 -21.34
CA ALA A 84 6.44 -8.67 -20.16
C ALA A 84 7.19 -7.56 -19.38
N ASN A 85 6.84 -6.28 -19.60
CA ASN A 85 7.39 -5.14 -18.88
C ASN A 85 6.28 -4.35 -18.17
N MET A 86 6.66 -3.52 -17.19
CA MET A 86 5.74 -2.51 -16.66
C MET A 86 5.36 -1.51 -17.78
N SER A 87 4.21 -0.87 -17.65
CA SER A 87 3.85 0.16 -18.63
C SER A 87 4.88 1.30 -18.61
N SER A 88 5.12 1.91 -19.78
CA SER A 88 6.05 3.04 -19.91
C SER A 88 5.66 4.21 -18.99
N ASP A 89 4.37 4.37 -18.71
CA ASP A 89 3.89 5.43 -17.81
C ASP A 89 4.30 5.15 -16.35
N VAL A 90 4.23 3.89 -15.91
CA VAL A 90 4.72 3.50 -14.57
C VAL A 90 6.24 3.65 -14.47
N LEU A 91 6.98 3.27 -15.51
CA LEU A 91 8.44 3.45 -15.52
C LEU A 91 8.81 4.94 -15.38
N LYS A 92 8.23 5.81 -16.21
CA LYS A 92 8.44 7.26 -16.14
C LYS A 92 8.04 7.85 -14.77
N PHE A 93 6.95 7.36 -14.20
CA PHE A 93 6.52 7.77 -12.86
C PHE A 93 7.56 7.42 -11.81
N ILE A 94 8.11 6.19 -11.81
CA ILE A 94 9.15 5.79 -10.86
C ILE A 94 10.45 6.58 -11.09
N GLU A 95 10.84 6.84 -12.35
CA GLU A 95 12.00 7.68 -12.70
C GLU A 95 11.87 9.12 -12.17
N SER A 96 10.65 9.62 -11.98
CA SER A 96 10.38 10.94 -11.43
C SER A 96 10.43 11.04 -9.91
N TRP A 97 10.65 9.92 -9.19
CA TRP A 97 10.65 9.90 -7.74
C TRP A 97 11.84 10.68 -7.15
N PRO A 98 11.66 11.34 -5.99
CA PRO A 98 12.73 12.10 -5.36
C PRO A 98 13.84 11.16 -4.86
N PHE A 99 15.07 11.38 -5.34
CA PHE A 99 16.23 10.55 -5.02
C PHE A 99 17.17 11.21 -4.02
N GLU A 100 17.45 12.50 -4.19
CA GLU A 100 18.40 13.25 -3.37
C GLU A 100 18.00 13.28 -1.90
N GLY A 101 18.94 12.97 -1.01
CA GLY A 101 18.69 12.90 0.42
C GLY A 101 17.93 11.63 0.87
N ALA A 102 17.69 10.69 -0.04
CA ALA A 102 17.02 9.41 0.20
C ALA A 102 15.68 9.51 0.98
N PRO A 103 14.73 10.38 0.55
CA PRO A 103 13.53 10.68 1.33
C PRO A 103 12.52 9.52 1.38
N LEU A 104 12.69 8.50 0.53
CA LEU A 104 11.85 7.29 0.52
C LEU A 104 12.47 6.12 1.31
N LYS A 105 13.68 6.31 1.85
CA LYS A 105 14.36 5.29 2.65
C LYS A 105 13.50 4.80 3.81
N ASN A 106 13.48 3.48 4.01
CA ASN A 106 12.75 2.80 5.08
C ASN A 106 11.21 2.86 4.96
N LYS A 107 10.63 3.42 3.90
CA LYS A 107 9.19 3.25 3.61
C LYS A 107 8.93 1.82 3.14
N ILE A 108 7.76 1.29 3.43
CA ILE A 108 7.35 -0.03 2.93
C ILE A 108 6.97 0.07 1.45
N GLY A 109 7.50 -0.83 0.63
CA GLY A 109 7.19 -0.93 -0.80
C GLY A 109 6.50 -2.25 -1.16
N ALA A 110 5.55 -2.21 -2.09
CA ALA A 110 4.93 -3.42 -2.64
C ALA A 110 4.47 -3.20 -4.08
N ALA A 111 4.28 -4.29 -4.82
CA ALA A 111 3.86 -4.26 -6.22
C ALA A 111 2.58 -5.07 -6.44
N PHE A 112 1.78 -4.66 -7.45
CA PHE A 112 0.70 -5.48 -8.00
C PHE A 112 0.57 -5.25 -9.50
N VAL A 113 0.07 -6.25 -10.21
CA VAL A 113 0.00 -6.19 -11.68
C VAL A 113 -1.27 -6.81 -12.23
N THR A 114 -1.59 -6.46 -13.47
CA THR A 114 -2.62 -7.14 -14.27
C THR A 114 -2.02 -7.57 -15.61
N GLY A 115 -2.04 -8.86 -15.89
CA GLY A 115 -1.58 -9.45 -17.16
C GLY A 115 -2.76 -9.84 -18.06
N GLY A 116 -2.53 -9.89 -19.37
CA GLY A 116 -3.53 -10.35 -20.33
C GLY A 116 -3.73 -11.85 -20.30
N GLY A 117 -2.67 -12.62 -20.13
CA GLY A 117 -2.66 -14.09 -20.13
C GLY A 117 -1.82 -14.66 -19.01
N ILE A 118 -1.98 -15.96 -18.76
CA ILE A 118 -1.16 -16.70 -17.80
C ILE A 118 0.29 -16.73 -18.30
N SER A 119 1.24 -16.50 -17.40
CA SER A 119 2.68 -16.46 -17.73
C SER A 119 3.06 -15.37 -18.75
N SER A 120 2.33 -14.25 -18.77
CA SER A 120 2.60 -13.14 -19.69
C SER A 120 3.64 -12.13 -19.16
N GLY A 121 4.29 -12.44 -18.03
CA GLY A 121 5.37 -11.64 -17.44
C GLY A 121 4.97 -10.91 -16.16
N GLU A 122 3.90 -11.33 -15.47
CA GLU A 122 3.38 -10.69 -14.27
C GLU A 122 4.44 -10.61 -13.18
N GLU A 123 5.11 -11.72 -12.89
CA GLU A 123 6.14 -11.79 -11.86
C GLU A 123 7.36 -10.95 -12.22
N LEU A 124 7.76 -10.94 -13.50
CA LEU A 124 8.86 -10.11 -13.98
C LEU A 124 8.57 -8.62 -13.72
N VAL A 125 7.35 -8.18 -13.99
CA VAL A 125 6.94 -6.79 -13.75
C VAL A 125 6.88 -6.47 -12.26
N GLN A 126 6.33 -7.37 -11.43
CA GLN A 126 6.33 -7.20 -9.99
C GLN A 126 7.75 -7.04 -9.44
N VAL A 127 8.65 -7.96 -9.80
CA VAL A 127 10.06 -7.94 -9.38
C VAL A 127 10.76 -6.67 -9.89
N SER A 128 10.49 -6.23 -11.11
CA SER A 128 11.06 -4.99 -11.65
C SER A 128 10.65 -3.75 -10.85
N ILE A 129 9.37 -3.65 -10.44
CA ILE A 129 8.90 -2.57 -9.56
C ILE A 129 9.57 -2.65 -8.18
N LEU A 130 9.66 -3.84 -7.60
CA LEU A 130 10.31 -4.03 -6.29
C LEU A 130 11.80 -3.69 -6.33
N HIS A 131 12.52 -4.05 -7.41
CA HIS A 131 13.92 -3.67 -7.60
C HIS A 131 14.10 -2.16 -7.68
N ALA A 132 13.22 -1.46 -8.40
CA ALA A 132 13.25 0.00 -8.42
C ALA A 132 13.07 0.60 -7.02
N MET A 133 12.14 0.07 -6.21
CA MET A 133 11.93 0.53 -4.83
C MET A 133 13.16 0.31 -3.94
N LEU A 134 13.90 -0.80 -4.12
CA LEU A 134 15.15 -1.07 -3.39
C LEU A 134 16.22 -0.02 -3.64
N ILE A 135 16.33 0.53 -4.87
CA ILE A 135 17.27 1.63 -5.20
C ILE A 135 16.96 2.88 -4.38
N PHE A 136 15.68 3.13 -4.07
CA PHE A 136 15.27 4.24 -3.19
C PHE A 136 15.43 3.91 -1.68
N GLY A 137 16.00 2.76 -1.34
CA GLY A 137 16.22 2.32 0.05
C GLY A 137 14.94 1.89 0.78
N MET A 138 13.89 1.55 0.04
CA MET A 138 12.63 1.08 0.60
C MET A 138 12.75 -0.38 1.09
N LEU A 139 11.88 -0.76 2.02
CA LEU A 139 11.73 -2.13 2.52
C LEU A 139 10.59 -2.79 1.74
N VAL A 140 10.91 -3.71 0.85
CA VAL A 140 9.90 -4.33 -0.01
C VAL A 140 9.25 -5.55 0.66
N VAL A 141 7.94 -5.71 0.43
CA VAL A 141 7.16 -6.86 0.90
C VAL A 141 6.35 -7.44 -0.26
N GLY A 142 6.23 -8.76 -0.28
CA GLY A 142 5.36 -9.47 -1.21
C GLY A 142 3.93 -9.63 -0.70
N GLY A 143 3.17 -10.52 -1.31
CA GLY A 143 1.83 -10.90 -0.87
C GLY A 143 1.82 -11.70 0.42
N ASP A 144 0.65 -12.19 0.83
CA ASP A 144 0.44 -12.77 2.15
C ASP A 144 1.03 -14.19 2.29
N ASP A 145 1.07 -14.93 1.19
CA ASP A 145 1.56 -16.31 1.17
C ASP A 145 2.36 -16.63 -0.11
N TRP A 146 2.76 -17.89 -0.25
CA TRP A 146 3.55 -18.40 -1.37
C TRP A 146 2.82 -18.32 -2.73
N THR A 147 1.50 -18.13 -2.76
CA THR A 147 0.72 -17.99 -4.02
C THR A 147 0.74 -16.57 -4.58
N ALA A 148 1.37 -15.63 -3.86
CA ALA A 148 1.55 -14.24 -4.28
C ALA A 148 2.92 -13.70 -3.80
N PRO A 149 4.05 -14.40 -4.02
CA PRO A 149 5.31 -14.11 -3.34
C PRO A 149 5.87 -12.73 -3.68
N PHE A 150 5.62 -12.22 -4.88
CA PHE A 150 6.12 -10.92 -5.34
C PHE A 150 5.06 -9.80 -5.28
N GLY A 151 3.85 -10.11 -4.79
CA GLY A 151 2.71 -9.19 -4.75
C GLY A 151 1.45 -9.81 -5.34
N ALA A 152 0.40 -9.01 -5.56
CA ALA A 152 -0.83 -9.51 -6.16
C ALA A 152 -0.78 -9.40 -7.69
N ALA A 153 -1.18 -10.46 -8.39
CA ALA A 153 -1.34 -10.48 -9.84
C ALA A 153 -2.74 -10.92 -10.23
N ALA A 154 -3.24 -10.43 -11.36
CA ALA A 154 -4.50 -10.88 -11.95
C ALA A 154 -4.37 -11.08 -13.46
N ILE A 155 -4.99 -12.15 -13.96
CA ILE A 155 -5.16 -12.42 -15.39
C ILE A 155 -6.49 -11.83 -15.84
N THR A 156 -6.56 -11.24 -17.04
CA THR A 156 -7.70 -10.42 -17.42
C THR A 156 -8.29 -10.68 -18.81
N ASN A 157 -7.59 -11.38 -19.68
CA ASN A 157 -8.02 -11.56 -21.09
C ASN A 157 -7.91 -13.01 -21.58
N GLU A 158 -7.48 -13.95 -20.77
CA GLU A 158 -7.36 -15.36 -21.13
C GLU A 158 -8.44 -16.17 -20.40
N PRO A 159 -9.23 -17.03 -21.11
CA PRO A 159 -10.19 -17.91 -20.46
C PRO A 159 -9.54 -18.80 -19.38
N PRO A 160 -10.21 -19.01 -18.25
CA PRO A 160 -11.56 -18.56 -17.89
C PRO A 160 -11.61 -17.17 -17.22
N PHE A 161 -10.59 -16.32 -17.36
CA PHE A 161 -10.43 -15.02 -16.67
C PHE A 161 -10.70 -13.82 -17.59
N ASP A 162 -11.35 -14.02 -18.73
CA ASP A 162 -11.53 -13.01 -19.77
C ASP A 162 -12.81 -12.16 -19.64
N SER A 163 -13.71 -12.48 -18.72
CA SER A 163 -14.98 -11.76 -18.56
C SER A 163 -14.93 -10.72 -17.44
N THR A 164 -14.97 -11.18 -16.20
CA THR A 164 -14.94 -10.34 -15.00
C THR A 164 -13.68 -10.61 -14.18
N MET A 165 -13.25 -9.63 -13.37
CA MET A 165 -12.15 -9.85 -12.45
C MET A 165 -12.49 -10.97 -11.48
N ASN A 166 -11.69 -12.04 -11.48
CA ASN A 166 -11.90 -13.20 -10.63
C ASN A 166 -11.70 -12.87 -9.14
N ASP A 167 -12.61 -13.36 -8.30
CA ASP A 167 -12.60 -13.10 -6.85
C ASP A 167 -11.31 -13.59 -6.17
N ALA A 168 -10.70 -14.67 -6.66
CA ALA A 168 -9.43 -15.14 -6.12
C ALA A 168 -8.30 -14.12 -6.29
N PHE A 169 -8.26 -13.39 -7.40
CA PHE A 169 -7.29 -12.32 -7.61
C PHE A 169 -7.59 -11.11 -6.73
N LEU A 170 -8.88 -10.75 -6.57
CA LEU A 170 -9.29 -9.68 -5.67
C LEU A 170 -8.95 -10.01 -4.22
N LEU A 171 -9.09 -11.26 -3.80
CA LEU A 171 -8.70 -11.72 -2.46
C LEU A 171 -7.18 -11.59 -2.24
N LYS A 172 -6.35 -12.01 -3.21
CA LYS A 172 -4.89 -11.80 -3.15
C LYS A 172 -4.54 -10.31 -3.03
N ALA A 173 -5.26 -9.45 -3.75
CA ALA A 173 -5.09 -8.00 -3.67
C ALA A 173 -5.46 -7.47 -2.27
N GLN A 174 -6.58 -7.89 -1.69
CA GLN A 174 -6.97 -7.52 -0.34
C GLN A 174 -5.92 -7.97 0.69
N ASN A 175 -5.44 -9.20 0.57
CA ASN A 175 -4.43 -9.75 1.46
C ASN A 175 -3.11 -8.97 1.37
N LEU A 176 -2.69 -8.54 0.16
CA LEU A 176 -1.54 -7.66 -0.01
C LEU A 176 -1.73 -6.34 0.75
N GLY A 177 -2.88 -5.70 0.63
CA GLY A 177 -3.20 -4.46 1.35
C GLY A 177 -3.12 -4.63 2.86
N LYS A 178 -3.75 -5.68 3.40
CA LYS A 178 -3.70 -6.04 4.82
C LYS A 178 -2.26 -6.29 5.30
N ARG A 179 -1.45 -7.02 4.50
CA ARG A 179 -0.05 -7.30 4.84
C ARG A 179 0.79 -6.04 4.89
N VAL A 180 0.68 -5.15 3.88
CA VAL A 180 1.41 -3.87 3.86
C VAL A 180 1.03 -3.01 5.05
N ALA A 181 -0.26 -2.85 5.34
CA ALA A 181 -0.74 -2.10 6.50
C ALA A 181 -0.17 -2.66 7.81
N THR A 182 -0.18 -3.99 7.98
CA THR A 182 0.41 -4.67 9.14
C THR A 182 1.92 -4.42 9.22
N ALA A 183 2.65 -4.46 8.10
CA ALA A 183 4.09 -4.21 8.06
C ALA A 183 4.41 -2.77 8.50
N VAL A 184 3.66 -1.77 8.02
CA VAL A 184 3.80 -0.37 8.44
C VAL A 184 3.64 -0.23 9.95
N LEU A 185 2.57 -0.78 10.51
CA LEU A 185 2.29 -0.68 11.95
C LEU A 185 3.36 -1.37 12.81
N ARG A 186 3.91 -2.50 12.35
CA ARG A 186 4.97 -3.23 13.06
C ARG A 186 6.32 -2.54 12.99
N TRP A 187 6.69 -2.01 11.81
CA TRP A 187 7.99 -1.39 11.57
C TRP A 187 8.16 -0.08 12.37
N GLN A 188 7.09 0.64 12.60
CA GLN A 188 7.12 1.95 13.23
C GLN A 188 6.72 1.95 14.72
N LYS A 189 6.53 0.78 15.33
CA LYS A 189 6.38 0.63 16.79
C LYS A 189 7.74 0.73 17.49
N LYS A 190 8.43 1.88 17.34
CA LYS A 190 9.61 2.23 18.14
C LYS A 190 9.36 3.51 18.90
#